data_a6ad3e6ff2c88fa70d016dbc2aef88f4
#
_entry.id   a6ad3e6ff2c88fa70d016dbc2aef88f4
#
_cell.length_a   1.000
_cell.length_b   1.000
_cell.length_c   1.000
_cell.angle_alpha   90.00
_cell.angle_beta   90.00
_cell.angle_gamma   90.00
#
_symmetry.space_group_name_H-M   'P 1'
#
loop_
_entity.id
_entity.type
_entity.pdbx_description
1 polymer ?
#
loop_
_entity_poly.entity_id
_entity_poly.type
_entity_poly.pdbx_seq_one_letter_code
_entity_poly.pdbx_strand_id
1 'polypeptide(L)'
;MEDIEQYKEQLQHTQQQIAELKKQLETLQAEQNETIAIVGMAMRLPGKIKNADDLWNVLVNGIDCIEEVPANRWDKDALYDPDPNTPGKLYIKEGGFIEDI
;
A
#
# COMPACT_ATOMS: atom_id res chain seq x y z
N MET A 1 27.72 -35.01 47.60
CA MET A 1 27.66 -33.56 47.82
C MET A 1 28.19 -32.77 46.66
N GLU A 2 29.32 -33.14 46.10
CA GLU A 2 29.85 -32.48 44.91
C GLU A 2 28.88 -32.50 43.70
N ASP A 3 28.19 -33.61 43.50
CA ASP A 3 27.22 -33.79 42.40
C ASP A 3 26.02 -32.82 42.52
N ILE A 4 25.55 -32.57 43.74
CA ILE A 4 24.43 -31.65 43.97
C ILE A 4 24.83 -30.20 43.65
N GLU A 5 26.04 -29.80 43.99
CA GLU A 5 26.55 -28.45 43.67
C GLU A 5 26.73 -28.24 42.17
N GLN A 6 27.24 -29.27 41.48
CA GLN A 6 27.34 -29.25 40.02
C GLN A 6 25.96 -29.11 39.36
N TYR A 7 24.98 -29.86 39.84
CA TYR A 7 23.60 -29.75 39.33
C TYR A 7 22.99 -28.38 39.60
N LYS A 8 23.27 -27.78 40.75
CA LYS A 8 22.81 -26.43 41.08
C LYS A 8 23.43 -25.38 40.14
N GLU A 9 24.71 -25.48 39.85
CA GLU A 9 25.41 -24.58 38.94
C GLU A 9 24.87 -24.76 37.52
N GLN A 10 24.66 -25.96 37.05
CA GLN A 10 24.08 -26.23 35.74
C GLN A 10 22.66 -25.65 35.65
N LEU A 11 21.86 -25.84 36.71
CA LEU A 11 20.51 -25.32 36.76
C LEU A 11 20.50 -23.78 36.68
N GLN A 12 21.36 -23.12 37.44
CA GLN A 12 21.51 -21.67 37.39
C GLN A 12 21.92 -21.18 36.01
N HIS A 13 22.89 -21.86 35.40
CA HIS A 13 23.34 -21.52 34.04
C HIS A 13 22.20 -21.65 33.02
N THR A 14 21.46 -22.76 33.11
CA THR A 14 20.30 -22.99 32.22
C THR A 14 19.20 -21.95 32.42
N GLN A 15 18.92 -21.57 33.67
CA GLN A 15 17.97 -20.52 33.99
C GLN A 15 18.39 -19.17 33.41
N GLN A 16 19.65 -18.84 33.47
CA GLN A 16 20.20 -17.62 32.85
C GLN A 16 20.04 -17.66 31.32
N GLN A 17 20.29 -18.80 30.68
CA GLN A 17 20.09 -18.97 29.25
C GLN A 17 18.62 -18.82 28.85
N ILE A 18 17.71 -19.37 29.64
CA ILE A 18 16.27 -19.23 29.40
C ILE A 18 15.84 -17.76 29.51
N ALA A 19 16.32 -17.05 30.54
CA ALA A 19 16.02 -15.63 30.70
C ALA A 19 16.53 -14.79 29.53
N GLU A 20 17.72 -15.06 29.03
CA GLU A 20 18.31 -14.39 27.88
C GLU A 20 17.50 -14.66 26.61
N LEU A 21 17.15 -15.92 26.35
CA LEU A 21 16.36 -16.31 25.20
C LEU A 21 14.95 -15.70 25.20
N LYS A 22 14.31 -15.64 26.37
CA LYS A 22 13.02 -14.95 26.53
C LYS A 22 13.11 -13.47 26.21
N LYS A 23 14.17 -12.81 26.66
CA LYS A 23 14.43 -11.40 26.37
C LYS A 23 14.61 -11.16 24.88
N GLN A 24 15.40 -12.01 24.20
CA GLN A 24 15.60 -11.93 22.76
C GLN A 24 14.28 -12.14 22.00
N LEU A 25 13.46 -13.10 22.44
CA LEU A 25 12.15 -13.37 21.84
C LEU A 25 11.21 -12.17 21.98
N GLU A 26 11.13 -11.56 23.16
CA GLU A 26 10.33 -10.37 23.41
C GLU A 26 10.76 -9.21 22.51
N THR A 27 12.06 -9.00 22.34
CA THR A 27 12.60 -7.96 21.47
C THR A 27 12.21 -8.20 20.00
N LEU A 28 12.35 -9.44 19.52
CA LEU A 28 11.98 -9.80 18.15
C LEU A 28 10.47 -9.68 17.90
N GLN A 29 9.64 -10.07 18.86
CA GLN A 29 8.19 -9.91 18.77
C GLN A 29 7.76 -8.45 18.74
N ALA A 30 8.41 -7.61 19.54
CA ALA A 30 8.16 -6.17 19.55
C ALA A 30 8.53 -5.53 18.21
N GLU A 31 9.63 -5.94 17.58
CA GLU A 31 10.03 -5.48 16.25
C GLU A 31 9.04 -5.91 15.16
N GLN A 32 8.52 -7.14 15.22
CA GLN A 32 7.53 -7.65 14.26
C GLN A 32 6.16 -6.96 14.40
N ASN A 33 5.79 -6.58 15.60
CA ASN A 33 4.50 -5.94 15.91
C ASN A 33 4.60 -4.42 16.01
N GLU A 34 5.66 -3.86 15.45
CA GLU A 34 5.85 -2.41 15.44
C GLU A 34 4.69 -1.73 14.71
N THR A 35 4.08 -0.74 15.34
CA THR A 35 3.01 0.05 14.75
C THR A 35 3.58 1.14 13.87
N ILE A 36 2.99 1.30 12.69
CA ILE A 36 3.36 2.34 11.74
C ILE A 36 2.26 3.40 11.76
N ALA A 37 2.65 4.66 12.04
CA ALA A 37 1.72 5.78 12.01
C ALA A 37 1.68 6.41 10.63
N ILE A 38 0.47 6.69 10.13
CA ILE A 38 0.29 7.50 8.92
C ILE A 38 0.28 8.95 9.37
N VAL A 39 1.32 9.71 9.00
CA VAL A 39 1.50 11.11 9.42
C VAL A 39 0.99 12.12 8.40
N GLY A 40 0.58 11.66 7.25
CA GLY A 40 0.02 12.50 6.21
C GLY A 40 -0.28 11.69 4.97
N MET A 41 -1.09 12.26 4.07
CA MET A 41 -1.37 11.67 2.76
C MET A 41 -1.56 12.77 1.73
N ALA A 42 -1.16 12.48 0.49
CA ALA A 42 -1.37 13.35 -0.66
C ALA A 42 -1.79 12.49 -1.83
N MET A 43 -2.65 13.02 -2.69
CA MET A 43 -3.16 12.26 -3.82
C MET A 43 -3.56 13.15 -4.99
N ARG A 44 -3.47 12.57 -6.18
CA ARG A 44 -4.03 13.11 -7.41
C ARG A 44 -4.61 11.95 -8.17
N LEU A 45 -5.93 11.90 -8.26
CA LEU A 45 -6.65 10.79 -8.87
C LEU A 45 -7.63 11.31 -9.93
N PRO A 46 -8.05 10.44 -10.87
CA PRO A 46 -9.11 10.78 -11.82
C PRO A 46 -10.39 11.24 -11.11
N GLY A 47 -11.14 12.16 -11.74
CA GLY A 47 -12.34 12.73 -11.14
C GLY A 47 -12.09 14.00 -10.34
N LYS A 48 -10.97 14.67 -10.58
CA LYS A 48 -10.56 15.90 -9.90
C LYS A 48 -10.33 15.73 -8.40
N ILE A 49 -9.94 14.53 -8.01
CA ILE A 49 -9.64 14.20 -6.62
C ILE A 49 -8.25 14.71 -6.28
N LYS A 50 -8.16 15.65 -5.34
CA LYS A 50 -6.90 16.28 -4.89
C LYS A 50 -6.59 16.03 -3.43
N ASN A 51 -7.54 15.56 -2.65
CA ASN A 51 -7.40 15.31 -1.23
C ASN A 51 -8.32 14.16 -0.78
N ALA A 52 -8.20 13.77 0.48
CA ALA A 52 -8.98 12.68 1.05
C ALA A 52 -10.49 12.94 1.06
N ASP A 53 -10.91 14.19 1.29
CA ASP A 53 -12.32 14.57 1.30
C ASP A 53 -12.94 14.41 -0.08
N ASP A 54 -12.23 14.82 -1.13
CA ASP A 54 -12.67 14.61 -2.51
C ASP A 54 -12.84 13.12 -2.82
N LEU A 55 -11.88 12.29 -2.43
CA LEU A 55 -11.94 10.84 -2.59
C LEU A 55 -13.15 10.25 -1.87
N TRP A 56 -13.37 10.66 -0.63
CA TRP A 56 -14.49 10.19 0.17
C TRP A 56 -15.83 10.50 -0.48
N ASN A 57 -16.01 11.73 -0.97
CA ASN A 57 -17.23 12.15 -1.67
C ASN A 57 -17.50 11.31 -2.92
N VAL A 58 -16.46 11.01 -3.70
CA VAL A 58 -16.58 10.15 -4.89
C VAL A 58 -17.00 8.74 -4.50
N LEU A 59 -16.38 8.17 -3.46
CA LEU A 59 -16.68 6.81 -3.01
C LEU A 59 -18.10 6.68 -2.43
N VAL A 60 -18.51 7.62 -1.58
CA VAL A 60 -19.82 7.61 -0.94
C VAL A 60 -20.95 7.78 -1.96
N ASN A 61 -20.75 8.62 -2.96
CA ASN A 61 -21.75 8.88 -4.00
C ASN A 61 -21.69 7.91 -5.17
N GLY A 62 -20.74 6.97 -5.17
CA GLY A 62 -20.58 5.98 -6.23
C GLY A 62 -20.32 6.59 -7.60
N ILE A 63 -19.53 7.67 -7.65
CA ILE A 63 -19.24 8.39 -8.89
C ILE A 63 -18.22 7.62 -9.71
N ASP A 64 -18.54 7.38 -10.99
CA ASP A 64 -17.61 6.83 -11.96
C ASP A 64 -16.74 7.95 -12.51
N CYS A 65 -15.42 7.87 -12.30
CA CYS A 65 -14.44 8.86 -12.73
C CYS A 65 -13.79 8.54 -14.08
N ILE A 66 -14.27 7.52 -14.76
CA ILE A 66 -13.85 7.23 -16.13
C ILE A 66 -14.53 8.22 -17.06
N GLU A 67 -13.76 8.86 -17.91
CA GLU A 67 -14.23 9.90 -18.82
C GLU A 67 -13.61 9.72 -20.21
N GLU A 68 -14.16 10.41 -21.19
CA GLU A 68 -13.53 10.46 -22.50
C GLU A 68 -12.19 11.22 -22.44
N VAL A 69 -11.27 10.85 -23.31
CA VAL A 69 -9.94 11.48 -23.39
C VAL A 69 -10.10 12.98 -23.54
N PRO A 70 -9.49 13.80 -22.64
CA PRO A 70 -9.52 15.25 -22.77
C PRO A 70 -8.85 15.74 -24.06
N ALA A 71 -9.38 16.81 -24.64
CA ALA A 71 -8.88 17.37 -25.88
C ALA A 71 -7.40 17.80 -25.81
N ASN A 72 -6.90 18.13 -24.61
CA ASN A 72 -5.49 18.51 -24.39
C ASN A 72 -4.52 17.33 -24.34
N ARG A 73 -5.00 16.08 -24.41
CA ARG A 73 -4.16 14.86 -24.42
C ARG A 73 -3.89 14.42 -25.85
N TRP A 74 -4.94 14.13 -26.59
CA TRP A 74 -4.89 13.87 -28.03
C TRP A 74 -6.27 14.07 -28.65
N ASP A 75 -6.32 14.18 -29.97
CA ASP A 75 -7.58 14.31 -30.69
C ASP A 75 -8.24 12.93 -30.81
N LYS A 76 -9.12 12.61 -29.85
CA LYS A 76 -9.82 11.32 -29.78
C LYS A 76 -10.74 11.10 -30.99
N ASP A 77 -11.36 12.16 -31.50
CA ASP A 77 -12.31 12.03 -32.63
C ASP A 77 -11.58 11.68 -33.92
N ALA A 78 -10.38 12.21 -34.12
CA ALA A 78 -9.55 11.88 -35.28
C ALA A 78 -8.94 10.48 -35.20
N LEU A 79 -8.66 9.98 -33.99
CA LEU A 79 -7.97 8.71 -33.77
C LEU A 79 -8.92 7.55 -33.43
N TYR A 80 -10.14 7.84 -33.00
CA TYR A 80 -11.09 6.81 -32.59
C TYR A 80 -11.75 6.09 -33.77
N ASP A 81 -11.80 4.78 -33.69
CA ASP A 81 -12.61 3.91 -34.56
C ASP A 81 -13.07 2.71 -33.71
N PRO A 82 -14.37 2.38 -33.69
CA PRO A 82 -14.87 1.23 -32.93
C PRO A 82 -14.35 -0.12 -33.43
N ASP A 83 -13.84 -0.19 -34.66
CA ASP A 83 -13.24 -1.41 -35.21
C ASP A 83 -11.77 -1.52 -34.77
N PRO A 84 -11.40 -2.51 -33.92
CA PRO A 84 -10.03 -2.67 -33.43
C PRO A 84 -9.01 -3.00 -34.54
N ASN A 85 -9.47 -3.41 -35.73
CA ASN A 85 -8.60 -3.78 -36.83
C ASN A 85 -8.29 -2.62 -37.79
N THR A 86 -8.87 -1.43 -37.60
CA THR A 86 -8.61 -0.27 -38.45
C THR A 86 -7.19 0.25 -38.23
N PRO A 87 -6.32 0.26 -39.27
CA PRO A 87 -4.94 0.72 -39.12
C PRO A 87 -4.86 2.20 -38.71
N GLY A 88 -3.93 2.53 -37.78
CA GLY A 88 -3.68 3.90 -37.37
C GLY A 88 -4.76 4.50 -36.47
N LYS A 89 -5.71 3.72 -35.99
CA LYS A 89 -6.81 4.13 -35.15
C LYS A 89 -6.79 3.40 -33.79
N LEU A 90 -7.49 4.00 -32.82
CA LEU A 90 -7.70 3.44 -31.47
C LEU A 90 -9.17 3.15 -31.28
N TYR A 91 -9.50 1.98 -30.71
CA TYR A 91 -10.88 1.63 -30.39
C TYR A 91 -11.26 2.03 -28.95
N ILE A 92 -10.31 2.57 -28.19
CA ILE A 92 -10.48 3.06 -26.82
C ILE A 92 -10.49 4.57 -26.84
N LYS A 93 -11.48 5.20 -26.20
CA LYS A 93 -11.62 6.66 -26.09
C LYS A 93 -11.89 7.14 -24.67
N GLU A 94 -11.90 6.23 -23.69
CA GLU A 94 -12.18 6.53 -22.29
C GLU A 94 -11.08 6.02 -21.38
N GLY A 95 -10.91 6.69 -20.25
CA GLY A 95 -9.93 6.32 -19.23
C GLY A 95 -10.01 7.20 -18.01
N GLY A 96 -9.16 6.93 -17.05
CA GLY A 96 -8.99 7.77 -15.88
C GLY A 96 -7.85 8.77 -16.11
N PHE A 97 -8.15 10.07 -16.04
CA PHE A 97 -7.20 11.14 -16.30
C PHE A 97 -7.03 12.08 -15.11
N ILE A 98 -5.79 12.48 -14.85
CA ILE A 98 -5.47 13.51 -13.87
C ILE A 98 -5.16 14.81 -14.58
N GLU A 99 -5.45 15.93 -13.91
CA GLU A 99 -5.16 17.28 -14.42
C GLU A 99 -3.73 17.71 -14.04
N ASP A 100 -3.25 18.77 -14.65
CA ASP A 100 -2.00 19.45 -14.29
C ASP A 100 -0.75 18.53 -14.35
N ILE A 101 -0.61 17.80 -15.41
CA ILE A 101 0.58 17.00 -15.69
C ILE A 101 1.53 17.71 -16.65
#